data_3acd1806ac8b8c4065d6879fcdc98522
#
_entry.id   3acd1806ac8b8c4065d6879fcdc98522
#
_cell.length_a   1.000
_cell.length_b   1.000
_cell.length_c   1.000
_cell.angle_alpha   90.00
_cell.angle_beta   90.00
_cell.angle_gamma   90.00
#
_symmetry.space_group_name_H-M   'P 1'
#
loop_
_entity.id
_entity.type
_entity.pdbx_description
1 polymer ?
#
loop_
_entity_poly.entity_id
_entity_poly.type
_entity_poly.pdbx_seq_one_letter_code
_entity_poly.pdbx_strand_id
1 'polypeptide(L)'
;MNSSALVIIGALCLAACGGNDGDSSAAQTPALPPGMQTVAQTQADARPPAIPFDTATPRVSPRVIRSWPHDTAAYTQGLAIYRGQLLESTGLLGRSEVRDVDITTGSVRRRVALPANEFGEGITAVGDRLYQLTWRGGRGHVYNPATLAPIDSFTYAGEGWGLTTDSRLLYMSDGTSRIRVVDPTGFHELRTIQVRERDSTVWMLNELEWVRGELWANVYETDLIARIDPTTGRVVGWIDLGNLLTAAERQEVTTRGGVANGIAFDSVRNRVYVTGKLWPRLFEIDVGSVTRSPSRPKSPG
;
A
#
# COMPACT_ATOMS: atom_id res chain seq x y z
N MET A 1 69.81 -24.57 -8.85
CA MET A 1 69.76 -25.97 -9.35
C MET A 1 68.44 -26.12 -10.08
N ASN A 2 68.58 -26.14 -11.35
CA ASN A 2 67.90 -26.84 -12.46
C ASN A 2 66.37 -26.67 -12.54
N SER A 3 65.91 -25.97 -13.55
CA SER A 3 65.67 -26.38 -14.95
C SER A 3 64.47 -27.29 -15.06
N SER A 4 63.51 -27.21 -15.93
CA SER A 4 63.51 -26.82 -17.35
C SER A 4 62.08 -26.54 -17.84
N ALA A 5 62.05 -25.71 -18.86
CA ALA A 5 60.92 -25.40 -19.73
C ALA A 5 60.58 -26.60 -20.66
N LEU A 6 59.36 -26.69 -21.15
CA LEU A 6 59.10 -27.19 -22.49
C LEU A 6 57.89 -26.49 -23.14
N VAL A 7 58.19 -25.88 -24.25
CA VAL A 7 57.29 -25.29 -25.24
C VAL A 7 56.95 -26.36 -26.26
N ILE A 8 55.74 -26.53 -26.72
CA ILE A 8 55.42 -27.09 -28.05
C ILE A 8 54.26 -26.32 -28.68
N ILE A 9 54.54 -25.95 -29.90
CA ILE A 9 53.86 -25.17 -30.92
C ILE A 9 52.94 -26.02 -31.77
N GLY A 10 51.91 -25.44 -32.30
CA GLY A 10 51.28 -25.84 -33.56
C GLY A 10 49.80 -26.24 -33.37
N ALA A 11 48.88 -25.92 -34.24
CA ALA A 11 48.87 -25.34 -35.57
C ALA A 11 47.47 -24.76 -35.86
N LEU A 12 47.47 -23.83 -36.76
CA LEU A 12 46.32 -23.19 -37.42
C LEU A 12 45.39 -24.19 -38.13
N CYS A 13 44.08 -24.02 -38.06
CA CYS A 13 43.18 -24.22 -39.21
C CYS A 13 42.03 -23.22 -39.18
N LEU A 14 41.98 -22.39 -40.22
CA LEU A 14 40.84 -21.54 -40.59
C LEU A 14 39.72 -22.42 -41.16
N ALA A 15 38.48 -22.16 -40.77
CA ALA A 15 37.33 -22.27 -41.67
C ALA A 15 36.22 -21.33 -41.26
N ALA A 16 35.70 -20.62 -42.22
CA ALA A 16 34.78 -19.50 -42.11
C ALA A 16 33.32 -19.94 -42.05
N CYS A 17 32.49 -18.94 -41.80
CA CYS A 17 31.06 -18.74 -42.15
C CYS A 17 30.00 -19.07 -41.12
N GLY A 18 29.32 -18.03 -40.69
CA GLY A 18 27.86 -17.89 -40.78
C GLY A 18 27.10 -18.21 -39.53
N GLY A 19 26.42 -17.20 -39.01
CA GLY A 19 25.33 -17.43 -38.06
C GLY A 19 25.22 -16.27 -37.05
N ASN A 20 24.52 -15.26 -37.46
CA ASN A 20 24.09 -14.15 -36.60
C ASN A 20 22.88 -14.64 -35.80
N ASP A 21 23.08 -15.11 -34.60
CA ASP A 21 22.00 -15.34 -33.63
C ASP A 21 22.20 -14.39 -32.46
N GLY A 22 21.43 -13.30 -32.51
CA GLY A 22 21.32 -12.38 -31.42
C GLY A 22 20.71 -13.07 -30.19
N ASP A 23 21.55 -13.35 -29.23
CA ASP A 23 21.12 -13.80 -27.90
C ASP A 23 20.53 -12.58 -27.18
N SER A 24 19.22 -12.36 -27.40
CA SER A 24 18.42 -11.48 -26.58
C SER A 24 18.18 -12.16 -25.24
N SER A 25 19.11 -12.01 -24.32
CA SER A 25 18.89 -12.28 -22.91
C SER A 25 17.77 -11.35 -22.42
N ALA A 26 16.53 -11.76 -22.66
CA ALA A 26 15.37 -11.16 -22.02
C ALA A 26 15.55 -11.38 -20.51
N ALA A 27 15.79 -10.30 -19.78
CA ALA A 27 15.81 -10.29 -18.33
C ALA A 27 14.50 -10.93 -17.85
N GLN A 28 14.58 -12.14 -17.30
CA GLN A 28 13.43 -12.81 -16.72
C GLN A 28 12.93 -11.98 -15.55
N THR A 29 11.76 -11.39 -15.70
CA THR A 29 11.03 -10.75 -14.61
C THR A 29 10.97 -11.74 -13.45
N PRO A 30 11.42 -11.42 -12.24
CA PRO A 30 11.32 -12.34 -11.12
C PRO A 30 9.84 -12.67 -10.92
N ALA A 31 9.51 -13.95 -11.08
CA ALA A 31 8.15 -14.45 -10.88
C ALA A 31 7.71 -14.15 -9.44
N LEU A 32 6.49 -13.64 -9.30
CA LEU A 32 5.87 -13.47 -8.00
C LEU A 32 5.92 -14.79 -7.21
N PRO A 33 6.12 -14.76 -5.89
CA PRO A 33 6.11 -15.97 -5.07
C PRO A 33 4.84 -16.79 -5.32
N PRO A 34 4.89 -18.13 -5.29
CA PRO A 34 3.76 -19.01 -5.66
C PRO A 34 2.44 -18.66 -4.96
N GLY A 35 2.48 -18.13 -3.72
CA GLY A 35 1.30 -17.67 -3.00
C GLY A 35 0.66 -16.39 -3.58
N MET A 36 1.43 -15.53 -4.26
CA MET A 36 0.90 -14.33 -4.92
C MET A 36 0.31 -14.64 -6.30
N GLN A 37 0.86 -15.65 -7.01
CA GLN A 37 0.30 -16.10 -8.30
C GLN A 37 -1.10 -16.69 -8.14
N THR A 38 -1.35 -17.46 -7.08
CA THR A 38 -2.68 -18.02 -6.77
C THR A 38 -3.70 -16.96 -6.41
N VAL A 39 -3.29 -15.84 -5.78
CA VAL A 39 -4.19 -14.75 -5.40
C VAL A 39 -4.53 -13.88 -6.59
N ALA A 40 -3.54 -13.53 -7.41
CA ALA A 40 -3.80 -12.83 -8.66
C ALA A 40 -4.72 -13.64 -9.59
N GLN A 41 -4.58 -14.99 -9.62
CA GLN A 41 -5.45 -15.87 -10.39
C GLN A 41 -6.83 -16.05 -9.76
N THR A 42 -6.95 -16.28 -8.46
CA THR A 42 -8.25 -16.44 -7.79
C THR A 42 -9.06 -15.13 -7.74
N GLN A 43 -8.37 -13.98 -7.73
CA GLN A 43 -9.02 -12.67 -7.83
C GLN A 43 -9.28 -12.26 -9.28
N ALA A 44 -8.54 -12.76 -10.28
CA ALA A 44 -8.80 -12.52 -11.69
C ALA A 44 -10.12 -13.19 -12.15
N ASP A 45 -10.47 -14.33 -11.56
CA ASP A 45 -11.74 -15.01 -11.84
C ASP A 45 -12.95 -14.34 -11.18
N ALA A 46 -12.72 -13.48 -10.18
CA ALA A 46 -13.72 -12.63 -9.51
C ALA A 46 -13.47 -11.14 -9.80
N ARG A 47 -12.94 -10.79 -10.98
CA ARG A 47 -12.65 -9.39 -11.31
C ARG A 47 -13.91 -8.55 -11.14
N PRO A 48 -13.97 -7.69 -10.14
CA PRO A 48 -15.13 -6.82 -9.99
C PRO A 48 -15.24 -5.96 -11.24
N PRO A 49 -16.47 -5.59 -11.66
CA PRO A 49 -16.65 -4.69 -12.78
C PRO A 49 -15.80 -3.44 -12.56
N ALA A 50 -15.22 -2.93 -13.64
CA ALA A 50 -14.47 -1.68 -13.63
C ALA A 50 -15.24 -0.65 -12.80
N ILE A 51 -14.55 0.10 -11.94
CA ILE A 51 -15.18 1.13 -11.12
C ILE A 51 -15.98 2.02 -12.08
N PRO A 52 -17.30 2.07 -11.98
CA PRO A 52 -18.09 2.95 -12.84
C PRO A 52 -17.80 4.38 -12.38
N PHE A 53 -16.87 5.06 -13.06
CA PHE A 53 -16.60 6.46 -12.77
C PHE A 53 -17.81 7.29 -13.18
N ASP A 54 -18.52 7.77 -12.20
CA ASP A 54 -19.49 8.82 -12.43
C ASP A 54 -18.76 10.16 -12.59
N THR A 55 -18.98 10.80 -13.73
CA THR A 55 -18.42 12.12 -14.03
C THR A 55 -18.93 13.20 -13.07
N ALA A 56 -19.99 12.93 -12.30
CA ALA A 56 -20.53 13.85 -11.31
C ALA A 56 -19.83 13.76 -9.95
N THR A 57 -19.12 12.66 -9.62
CA THR A 57 -18.31 12.58 -8.40
C THR A 57 -16.98 13.31 -8.65
N PRO A 58 -16.63 14.35 -7.86
CA PRO A 58 -15.42 15.12 -8.08
C PRO A 58 -14.17 14.24 -8.09
N ARG A 59 -13.33 14.38 -9.12
CA ARG A 59 -12.02 13.76 -9.21
C ARG A 59 -10.96 14.83 -9.30
N VAL A 60 -9.96 14.79 -8.44
CA VAL A 60 -8.89 15.76 -8.37
C VAL A 60 -7.52 15.08 -8.51
N SER A 61 -6.63 15.69 -9.27
CA SER A 61 -5.20 15.38 -9.19
C SER A 61 -4.59 16.26 -8.11
N PRO A 62 -3.89 15.67 -7.12
CA PRO A 62 -3.35 16.45 -6.03
C PRO A 62 -2.18 17.32 -6.50
N ARG A 63 -2.01 18.47 -5.84
CA ARG A 63 -0.80 19.27 -5.98
C ARG A 63 0.28 18.69 -5.07
N VAL A 64 1.45 18.37 -5.62
CA VAL A 64 2.62 17.98 -4.84
C VAL A 64 3.19 19.21 -4.12
N ILE A 65 3.28 19.15 -2.81
CA ILE A 65 3.92 20.17 -1.98
C ILE A 65 5.41 19.90 -1.87
N ARG A 66 5.75 18.62 -1.59
CA ARG A 66 7.12 18.11 -1.48
C ARG A 66 7.18 16.65 -1.84
N SER A 67 8.36 16.17 -2.17
CA SER A 67 8.64 14.74 -2.27
C SER A 67 9.96 14.42 -1.60
N TRP A 68 10.08 13.20 -1.07
CA TRP A 68 11.28 12.68 -0.43
C TRP A 68 11.58 11.28 -0.95
N PRO A 69 12.83 10.82 -0.78
CA PRO A 69 13.16 9.44 -1.08
C PRO A 69 12.28 8.46 -0.29
N HIS A 70 11.93 7.36 -0.92
CA HIS A 70 11.28 6.22 -0.28
C HIS A 70 12.00 4.94 -0.69
N ASP A 71 12.00 3.94 0.17
CA ASP A 71 12.69 2.67 -0.04
C ASP A 71 12.03 1.87 -1.16
N THR A 72 12.70 1.75 -2.31
CA THR A 72 12.21 0.99 -3.46
C THR A 72 12.09 -0.51 -3.23
N ALA A 73 12.57 -1.04 -2.10
CA ALA A 73 12.36 -2.42 -1.67
C ALA A 73 11.13 -2.57 -0.75
N ALA A 74 10.52 -1.46 -0.32
CA ALA A 74 9.35 -1.46 0.53
C ALA A 74 8.10 -1.89 -0.24
N TYR A 75 7.54 -3.04 0.11
CA TYR A 75 6.22 -3.45 -0.36
C TYR A 75 5.18 -2.87 0.61
N THR A 76 4.96 -1.56 0.53
CA THR A 76 4.15 -0.78 1.48
C THR A 76 2.72 -1.28 1.54
N GLN A 77 2.27 -1.62 2.75
CA GLN A 77 0.93 -2.12 3.03
C GLN A 77 0.15 -1.21 3.99
N GLY A 78 0.83 -0.35 4.71
CA GLY A 78 0.19 0.63 5.58
C GLY A 78 1.15 1.71 6.02
N LEU A 79 0.62 2.91 6.20
CA LEU A 79 1.33 4.07 6.75
C LEU A 79 0.54 4.65 7.94
N ALA A 80 1.25 5.22 8.91
CA ALA A 80 0.64 5.97 9.99
C ALA A 80 1.57 7.07 10.49
N ILE A 81 1.01 8.22 10.88
CA ILE A 81 1.75 9.23 11.62
C ILE A 81 1.47 9.08 13.12
N TYR A 82 2.52 8.83 13.88
CA TYR A 82 2.44 8.80 15.34
C TYR A 82 3.38 9.85 15.95
N ARG A 83 2.82 10.89 16.56
CA ARG A 83 3.57 11.99 17.19
C ARG A 83 4.66 12.59 16.27
N GLY A 84 4.34 12.70 14.96
CA GLY A 84 5.24 13.22 13.94
C GLY A 84 6.27 12.23 13.39
N GLN A 85 6.26 10.97 13.83
CA GLN A 85 7.02 9.87 13.24
C GLN A 85 6.21 9.19 12.15
N LEU A 86 6.84 8.81 11.05
CA LEU A 86 6.23 7.97 10.02
C LEU A 86 6.49 6.51 10.36
N LEU A 87 5.41 5.77 10.62
CA LEU A 87 5.44 4.33 10.79
C LEU A 87 4.94 3.68 9.51
N GLU A 88 5.60 2.61 9.10
CA GLU A 88 5.28 1.88 7.88
C GLU A 88 5.21 0.38 8.15
N SER A 89 4.19 -0.26 7.60
CA SER A 89 4.07 -1.71 7.52
C SER A 89 4.35 -2.16 6.10
N THR A 90 5.19 -3.17 5.95
CA THR A 90 5.51 -3.77 4.65
C THR A 90 5.07 -5.21 4.58
N GLY A 91 4.71 -5.66 3.38
CA GLY A 91 4.36 -7.03 3.07
C GLY A 91 5.55 -7.86 2.57
N LEU A 92 5.23 -9.03 2.05
CA LEU A 92 6.06 -10.13 1.54
C LEU A 92 6.48 -11.12 2.63
N LEU A 93 6.13 -12.40 2.40
CA LEU A 93 6.50 -13.49 3.30
C LEU A 93 8.02 -13.55 3.51
N GLY A 94 8.45 -13.66 4.77
CA GLY A 94 9.85 -13.65 5.18
C GLY A 94 10.55 -12.29 5.10
N ARG A 95 9.82 -11.21 4.72
CA ARG A 95 10.35 -9.85 4.58
C ARG A 95 9.44 -8.78 5.16
N SER A 96 8.29 -9.16 5.70
CA SER A 96 7.34 -8.23 6.31
C SER A 96 7.91 -7.58 7.56
N GLU A 97 7.74 -6.28 7.69
CA GLU A 97 8.28 -5.48 8.79
C GLU A 97 7.29 -4.40 9.23
N VAL A 98 7.38 -4.00 10.50
CA VAL A 98 6.94 -2.70 10.99
C VAL A 98 8.17 -1.83 11.16
N ARG A 99 8.16 -0.61 10.67
CA ARG A 99 9.34 0.26 10.67
C ARG A 99 9.00 1.72 10.99
N ASP A 100 9.94 2.39 11.66
CA ASP A 100 10.00 3.84 11.85
C ASP A 100 10.90 4.43 10.78
N VAL A 101 10.35 5.28 9.94
CA VAL A 101 11.02 5.83 8.75
C VAL A 101 11.26 7.32 8.92
N ASP A 102 12.45 7.78 8.58
CA ASP A 102 12.73 9.21 8.46
C ASP A 102 12.09 9.76 7.19
N ILE A 103 11.11 10.65 7.33
CA ILE A 103 10.37 11.23 6.20
C ILE A 103 11.31 11.92 5.20
N THR A 104 12.37 12.57 5.70
CA THR A 104 13.21 13.43 4.87
C THR A 104 14.26 12.66 4.07
N THR A 105 14.71 11.53 4.59
CA THR A 105 15.75 10.71 3.98
C THR A 105 15.26 9.38 3.44
N GLY A 106 14.06 8.92 3.84
CA GLY A 106 13.55 7.58 3.55
C GLY A 106 14.26 6.47 4.34
N SER A 107 15.16 6.83 5.25
CA SER A 107 15.97 5.86 6.00
C SER A 107 15.16 5.22 7.11
N VAL A 108 15.28 3.89 7.25
CA VAL A 108 14.67 3.13 8.34
C VAL A 108 15.50 3.33 9.62
N ARG A 109 14.90 3.96 10.64
CA ARG A 109 15.53 4.18 11.95
C ARG A 109 15.45 2.94 12.84
N ARG A 110 14.31 2.28 12.81
CA ARG A 110 14.01 1.07 13.59
C ARG A 110 13.07 0.18 12.80
N ARG A 111 13.16 -1.12 13.03
CA ARG A 111 12.25 -2.10 12.43
C ARG A 111 12.07 -3.31 13.33
N VAL A 112 10.95 -3.98 13.17
CA VAL A 112 10.64 -5.27 13.74
C VAL A 112 10.13 -6.16 12.61
N ALA A 113 10.78 -7.29 12.41
CA ALA A 113 10.36 -8.27 11.43
C ALA A 113 9.17 -9.08 11.96
N LEU A 114 8.22 -9.42 11.09
CA LEU A 114 7.17 -10.37 11.38
C LEU A 114 7.72 -11.81 11.26
N PRO A 115 7.00 -12.80 11.83
CA PRO A 115 7.25 -14.20 11.55
C PRO A 115 7.31 -14.47 10.04
N ALA A 116 8.23 -15.34 9.60
CA ALA A 116 8.50 -15.57 8.17
C ALA A 116 7.29 -16.09 7.36
N ASN A 117 6.33 -16.70 8.02
CA ASN A 117 5.08 -17.19 7.45
C ASN A 117 3.92 -16.18 7.49
N GLU A 118 4.17 -14.96 7.95
CA GLU A 118 3.17 -13.89 8.00
C GLU A 118 3.46 -12.81 6.96
N PHE A 119 2.40 -12.31 6.35
CA PHE A 119 2.44 -11.21 5.40
C PHE A 119 1.83 -9.99 6.09
N GLY A 120 2.65 -8.97 6.40
CA GLY A 120 2.21 -7.74 7.07
C GLY A 120 1.32 -6.89 6.16
N GLU A 121 0.31 -6.27 6.77
CA GLU A 121 -0.70 -5.46 6.10
C GLU A 121 -0.89 -4.11 6.80
N GLY A 122 -2.08 -3.55 6.76
CA GLY A 122 -2.42 -2.23 7.28
C GLY A 122 -2.00 -1.99 8.73
N ILE A 123 -1.68 -0.74 9.05
CA ILE A 123 -1.15 -0.30 10.35
C ILE A 123 -1.83 0.98 10.80
N THR A 124 -2.14 1.10 12.09
CA THR A 124 -2.60 2.36 12.68
C THR A 124 -2.34 2.42 14.18
N ALA A 125 -2.28 3.63 14.74
CA ALA A 125 -2.04 3.84 16.17
C ALA A 125 -3.25 4.43 16.89
N VAL A 126 -3.64 3.81 18.02
CA VAL A 126 -4.65 4.34 18.93
C VAL A 126 -4.02 4.47 20.31
N GLY A 127 -3.90 5.68 20.81
CA GLY A 127 -3.17 5.95 22.07
C GLY A 127 -1.72 5.47 21.97
N ASP A 128 -1.31 4.61 22.90
CA ASP A 128 0.03 4.03 22.95
C ASP A 128 0.08 2.57 22.41
N ARG A 129 -0.84 2.23 21.52
CA ARG A 129 -0.91 0.92 20.86
C ARG A 129 -0.89 1.10 19.34
N LEU A 130 0.02 0.41 18.67
CA LEU A 130 0.15 0.34 17.22
C LEU A 130 -0.36 -1.03 16.77
N TYR A 131 -1.43 -1.05 16.02
CA TYR A 131 -2.07 -2.24 15.49
C TYR A 131 -1.57 -2.52 14.08
N GLN A 132 -1.23 -3.77 13.79
CA GLN A 132 -0.87 -4.25 12.46
C GLN A 132 -1.68 -5.47 12.10
N LEU A 133 -2.24 -5.49 10.90
CA LEU A 133 -2.91 -6.65 10.33
C LEU A 133 -1.91 -7.59 9.65
N THR A 134 -2.34 -8.85 9.42
CA THR A 134 -1.71 -9.78 8.49
C THR A 134 -2.72 -10.21 7.44
N TRP A 135 -2.28 -10.54 6.22
CA TRP A 135 -3.16 -10.78 5.09
C TRP A 135 -4.19 -11.92 5.32
N ARG A 136 -3.72 -13.15 5.54
CA ARG A 136 -4.57 -14.36 5.66
C ARG A 136 -4.43 -15.08 6.99
N GLY A 137 -3.61 -14.57 7.87
CA GLY A 137 -3.34 -15.21 9.14
C GLY A 137 -4.51 -15.16 10.14
N GLY A 138 -5.50 -14.29 9.89
CA GLY A 138 -6.58 -14.03 10.86
C GLY A 138 -6.02 -13.53 12.20
N ARG A 139 -4.79 -13.04 12.21
CA ARG A 139 -4.04 -12.57 13.37
C ARG A 139 -3.45 -11.19 13.10
N GLY A 140 -3.45 -10.34 14.10
CA GLY A 140 -2.77 -9.07 14.08
C GLY A 140 -1.83 -8.92 15.27
N HIS A 141 -0.92 -7.98 15.19
CA HIS A 141 0.06 -7.67 16.20
C HIS A 141 -0.16 -6.29 16.78
N VAL A 142 0.20 -6.13 18.04
CA VAL A 142 0.17 -4.83 18.72
C VAL A 142 1.56 -4.50 19.23
N TYR A 143 2.02 -3.31 18.93
CA TYR A 143 3.33 -2.81 19.34
C TYR A 143 3.19 -1.52 20.14
N ASN A 144 4.22 -1.19 20.91
CA ASN A 144 4.41 0.18 21.40
C ASN A 144 4.85 1.06 20.22
N PRO A 145 4.11 2.08 19.81
CA PRO A 145 4.43 2.87 18.62
C PRO A 145 5.73 3.68 18.75
N ALA A 146 6.18 4.02 19.98
CA ALA A 146 7.40 4.78 20.19
C ALA A 146 8.67 3.93 20.09
N THR A 147 8.58 2.63 20.44
CA THR A 147 9.74 1.73 20.51
C THR A 147 9.69 0.60 19.49
N LEU A 148 8.52 0.31 18.93
CA LEU A 148 8.16 -0.86 18.12
C LEU A 148 8.26 -2.18 18.89
N ALA A 149 8.39 -2.16 20.22
CA ALA A 149 8.36 -3.38 21.01
C ALA A 149 6.98 -4.05 20.92
N PRO A 150 6.91 -5.36 20.64
CA PRO A 150 5.65 -6.10 20.62
C PRO A 150 5.07 -6.15 22.03
N ILE A 151 3.77 -5.92 22.19
CA ILE A 151 3.08 -5.90 23.47
C ILE A 151 1.88 -6.82 23.54
N ASP A 152 1.27 -7.17 22.39
CA ASP A 152 0.06 -7.97 22.35
C ASP A 152 -0.19 -8.54 20.95
N SER A 153 -1.23 -9.36 20.81
CA SER A 153 -1.76 -9.80 19.53
C SER A 153 -3.27 -9.96 19.63
N PHE A 154 -3.96 -9.94 18.49
CA PHE A 154 -5.39 -10.12 18.38
C PHE A 154 -5.73 -11.05 17.21
N THR A 155 -6.98 -11.49 17.13
CA THR A 155 -7.48 -12.33 16.03
C THR A 155 -8.69 -11.71 15.39
N TYR A 156 -8.90 -12.02 14.11
CA TYR A 156 -10.07 -11.60 13.34
C TYR A 156 -10.38 -12.63 12.25
N ALA A 157 -11.58 -12.60 11.72
CA ALA A 157 -12.00 -13.50 10.65
C ALA A 157 -11.70 -12.90 9.27
N GLY A 158 -11.32 -13.75 8.30
CA GLY A 158 -11.08 -13.36 6.92
C GLY A 158 -9.70 -12.74 6.69
N GLU A 159 -9.60 -11.95 5.61
CA GLU A 159 -8.39 -11.22 5.25
C GLU A 159 -8.34 -9.86 5.94
N GLY A 160 -7.14 -9.34 6.17
CA GLY A 160 -6.89 -7.97 6.61
C GLY A 160 -6.04 -7.25 5.57
N TRP A 161 -6.47 -6.06 5.12
CA TRP A 161 -5.75 -5.24 4.15
C TRP A 161 -5.36 -3.89 4.74
N GLY A 162 -6.21 -2.88 4.67
CA GLY A 162 -5.96 -1.56 5.25
C GLY A 162 -6.49 -1.43 6.67
N LEU A 163 -5.91 -0.54 7.45
CA LEU A 163 -6.34 -0.25 8.82
C LEU A 163 -6.10 1.21 9.16
N THR A 164 -7.14 1.90 9.63
CA THR A 164 -7.03 3.27 10.15
C THR A 164 -7.91 3.49 11.38
N THR A 165 -7.89 4.70 11.95
CA THR A 165 -8.63 5.05 13.17
C THR A 165 -9.13 6.49 13.16
N ASP A 166 -10.31 6.72 13.75
CA ASP A 166 -10.80 8.04 14.13
C ASP A 166 -10.35 8.45 15.56
N SER A 167 -9.37 7.75 16.12
CA SER A 167 -8.86 7.83 17.50
C SER A 167 -9.74 7.11 18.53
N ARG A 168 -10.88 6.56 18.16
CA ARG A 168 -11.80 5.80 19.03
C ARG A 168 -12.04 4.39 18.53
N LEU A 169 -12.32 4.26 17.24
CA LEU A 169 -12.63 3.01 16.57
C LEU A 169 -11.59 2.73 15.49
N LEU A 170 -11.45 1.47 15.14
CA LEU A 170 -10.65 1.03 14.00
C LEU A 170 -11.57 0.82 12.79
N TYR A 171 -11.01 1.08 11.61
CA TYR A 171 -11.66 0.84 10.32
C TYR A 171 -10.73 -0.06 9.52
N MET A 172 -11.25 -1.21 9.08
CA MET A 172 -10.48 -2.27 8.44
C MET A 172 -11.07 -2.62 7.09
N SER A 173 -10.26 -2.67 6.05
CA SER A 173 -10.61 -3.20 4.73
C SER A 173 -10.14 -4.64 4.58
N ASP A 174 -10.68 -5.35 3.59
CA ASP A 174 -10.38 -6.75 3.27
C ASP A 174 -10.40 -7.02 1.74
N GLY A 175 -10.24 -5.98 0.91
CA GLY A 175 -10.33 -6.07 -0.54
C GLY A 175 -11.75 -6.12 -1.09
N THR A 176 -12.77 -6.30 -0.25
CA THR A 176 -14.17 -6.19 -0.65
C THR A 176 -14.62 -4.73 -0.74
N SER A 177 -15.90 -4.52 -0.99
CA SER A 177 -16.55 -3.20 -0.94
C SER A 177 -17.01 -2.80 0.46
N ARG A 178 -16.56 -3.50 1.49
CA ARG A 178 -16.95 -3.26 2.88
C ARG A 178 -15.75 -2.77 3.70
N ILE A 179 -16.02 -1.84 4.61
CA ILE A 179 -15.09 -1.44 5.67
C ILE A 179 -15.71 -1.86 6.99
N ARG A 180 -15.01 -2.69 7.73
CA ARG A 180 -15.40 -3.16 9.06
C ARG A 180 -15.05 -2.10 10.09
N VAL A 181 -15.98 -1.77 10.96
CA VAL A 181 -15.76 -0.87 12.10
C VAL A 181 -15.57 -1.72 13.34
N VAL A 182 -14.43 -1.57 14.00
CA VAL A 182 -13.93 -2.49 15.01
C VAL A 182 -13.63 -1.72 16.30
N ASP A 183 -14.03 -2.27 17.44
CA ASP A 183 -13.59 -1.80 18.76
C ASP A 183 -12.13 -2.22 18.99
N PRO A 184 -11.20 -1.30 19.26
CA PRO A 184 -9.82 -1.65 19.56
C PRO A 184 -9.66 -2.52 20.82
N THR A 185 -10.65 -2.48 21.72
CA THR A 185 -10.68 -3.32 22.92
C THR A 185 -11.16 -4.73 22.55
N GLY A 186 -10.24 -5.66 22.37
CA GLY A 186 -10.55 -7.04 21.98
C GLY A 186 -10.81 -7.25 20.50
N PHE A 187 -10.68 -6.22 19.66
CA PHE A 187 -10.80 -6.29 18.21
C PHE A 187 -12.15 -6.85 17.72
N HIS A 188 -13.26 -6.38 18.31
CA HIS A 188 -14.62 -6.82 17.98
C HIS A 188 -15.23 -5.96 16.87
N GLU A 189 -15.77 -6.63 15.82
CA GLU A 189 -16.53 -5.95 14.79
C GLU A 189 -17.88 -5.43 15.36
N LEU A 190 -18.11 -4.12 15.23
CA LEU A 190 -19.32 -3.47 15.70
C LEU A 190 -20.36 -3.30 14.57
N ARG A 191 -19.89 -3.00 13.37
CA ARG A 191 -20.71 -2.80 12.18
C ARG A 191 -19.84 -2.81 10.92
N THR A 192 -20.49 -2.83 9.77
CA THR A 192 -19.87 -2.72 8.46
C THR A 192 -20.38 -1.48 7.73
N ILE A 193 -19.50 -0.82 6.99
CA ILE A 193 -19.80 0.26 6.06
C ILE A 193 -19.72 -0.31 4.65
N GLN A 194 -20.84 -0.29 3.91
CA GLN A 194 -20.85 -0.67 2.49
C GLN A 194 -20.44 0.55 1.65
N VAL A 195 -19.30 0.45 0.96
CA VAL A 195 -18.79 1.55 0.13
C VAL A 195 -19.44 1.53 -1.25
N ARG A 196 -19.96 2.69 -1.66
CA ARG A 196 -20.70 2.85 -2.92
C ARG A 196 -20.35 4.18 -3.58
N GLU A 197 -20.26 4.14 -4.90
CA GLU A 197 -20.40 5.31 -5.75
C GLU A 197 -21.77 5.23 -6.40
N ARG A 198 -22.71 6.11 -6.00
CA ARG A 198 -24.14 6.02 -6.35
C ARG A 198 -24.71 4.62 -6.05
N ASP A 199 -25.13 3.88 -7.09
CA ASP A 199 -25.76 2.57 -6.98
C ASP A 199 -24.76 1.41 -7.12
N SER A 200 -23.52 1.71 -7.46
CA SER A 200 -22.46 0.71 -7.67
C SER A 200 -21.58 0.58 -6.41
N THR A 201 -21.19 -0.65 -6.08
CA THR A 201 -20.23 -0.90 -5.00
C THR A 201 -18.80 -0.67 -5.47
N VAL A 202 -17.95 -0.10 -4.60
CA VAL A 202 -16.53 0.09 -4.86
C VAL A 202 -15.74 -1.03 -4.18
N TRP A 203 -15.13 -1.88 -4.98
CA TRP A 203 -14.33 -3.03 -4.54
C TRP A 203 -12.85 -2.71 -4.48
N MET A 204 -12.07 -3.68 -4.02
CA MET A 204 -10.60 -3.61 -3.94
C MET A 204 -10.11 -2.51 -3.00
N LEU A 205 -10.90 -2.18 -1.98
CA LEU A 205 -10.50 -1.25 -0.95
C LEU A 205 -9.29 -1.82 -0.20
N ASN A 206 -8.19 -1.07 -0.21
CA ASN A 206 -6.92 -1.50 0.33
C ASN A 206 -6.50 -0.60 1.50
N GLU A 207 -5.36 0.00 1.42
CA GLU A 207 -4.83 0.84 2.48
C GLU A 207 -5.78 1.99 2.82
N LEU A 208 -5.94 2.28 4.10
CA LEU A 208 -6.93 3.21 4.64
C LEU A 208 -6.29 4.29 5.49
N GLU A 209 -6.84 5.51 5.40
CA GLU A 209 -6.51 6.59 6.32
C GLU A 209 -7.72 7.44 6.70
N TRP A 210 -7.74 7.89 7.96
CA TRP A 210 -8.76 8.82 8.46
C TRP A 210 -8.30 10.26 8.27
N VAL A 211 -8.87 10.95 7.28
CA VAL A 211 -8.47 12.30 6.91
C VAL A 211 -9.62 13.28 7.08
N ARG A 212 -9.51 14.19 8.06
CA ARG A 212 -10.49 15.30 8.27
C ARG A 212 -11.95 14.85 8.37
N GLY A 213 -12.20 13.68 8.96
CA GLY A 213 -13.56 13.13 9.14
C GLY A 213 -14.07 12.32 7.95
N GLU A 214 -13.22 11.97 7.01
CA GLU A 214 -13.49 11.06 5.91
C GLU A 214 -12.59 9.82 6.01
N LEU A 215 -13.05 8.70 5.46
CA LEU A 215 -12.20 7.55 5.18
C LEU A 215 -11.63 7.70 3.77
N TRP A 216 -10.32 7.68 3.65
CA TRP A 216 -9.63 7.60 2.38
C TRP A 216 -9.14 6.19 2.18
N ALA A 217 -9.37 5.61 1.00
CA ALA A 217 -9.01 4.23 0.69
C ALA A 217 -8.27 4.16 -0.64
N ASN A 218 -7.07 3.60 -0.67
CA ASN A 218 -6.49 3.16 -1.92
C ASN A 218 -7.38 2.10 -2.56
N VAL A 219 -7.59 2.18 -3.85
CA VAL A 219 -8.25 1.13 -4.63
C VAL A 219 -7.17 0.32 -5.35
N TYR A 220 -6.98 -0.93 -4.93
CA TYR A 220 -5.88 -1.78 -5.38
C TYR A 220 -5.86 -1.93 -6.91
N GLU A 221 -4.66 -2.01 -7.47
CA GLU A 221 -4.38 -2.03 -8.93
C GLU A 221 -4.82 -0.76 -9.68
N THR A 222 -5.09 0.33 -8.97
CA THR A 222 -5.35 1.64 -9.57
C THR A 222 -4.45 2.72 -8.94
N ASP A 223 -4.42 3.89 -9.57
CA ASP A 223 -3.78 5.09 -8.98
C ASP A 223 -4.79 5.95 -8.19
N LEU A 224 -5.89 5.36 -7.73
CA LEU A 224 -7.01 6.11 -7.15
C LEU A 224 -7.11 5.92 -5.65
N ILE A 225 -7.47 7.02 -4.98
CA ILE A 225 -7.93 7.00 -3.60
C ILE A 225 -9.41 7.42 -3.61
N ALA A 226 -10.26 6.56 -3.05
CA ALA A 226 -11.66 6.88 -2.78
C ALA A 226 -11.76 7.71 -1.50
N ARG A 227 -12.42 8.86 -1.54
CA ARG A 227 -12.82 9.64 -0.37
C ARG A 227 -14.25 9.24 0.01
N ILE A 228 -14.42 8.73 1.22
CA ILE A 228 -15.65 8.03 1.65
C ILE A 228 -16.22 8.72 2.87
N ASP A 229 -17.51 9.05 2.83
CA ASP A 229 -18.25 9.47 4.01
C ASP A 229 -18.46 8.24 4.93
N PRO A 230 -17.90 8.24 6.15
CA PRO A 230 -17.94 7.07 7.03
C PRO A 230 -19.33 6.77 7.61
N THR A 231 -20.27 7.73 7.51
CA THR A 231 -21.64 7.56 7.98
C THR A 231 -22.51 6.85 6.97
N THR A 232 -22.33 7.17 5.70
CA THR A 232 -23.20 6.69 4.60
C THR A 232 -22.53 5.63 3.73
N GLY A 233 -21.20 5.51 3.76
CA GLY A 233 -20.40 4.69 2.86
C GLY A 233 -20.32 5.24 1.44
N ARG A 234 -20.81 6.44 1.17
CA ARG A 234 -20.78 7.04 -0.17
C ARG A 234 -19.41 7.60 -0.49
N VAL A 235 -18.93 7.35 -1.70
CA VAL A 235 -17.78 8.06 -2.25
C VAL A 235 -18.19 9.50 -2.52
N VAL A 236 -17.47 10.44 -1.89
CA VAL A 236 -17.71 11.89 -1.99
C VAL A 236 -16.70 12.58 -2.91
N GLY A 237 -15.67 11.87 -3.33
CA GLY A 237 -14.66 12.34 -4.26
C GLY A 237 -13.57 11.30 -4.51
N TRP A 238 -12.78 11.54 -5.54
CA TRP A 238 -11.65 10.74 -5.93
C TRP A 238 -10.37 11.57 -5.96
N ILE A 239 -9.25 10.98 -5.57
CA ILE A 239 -7.92 11.56 -5.74
C ILE A 239 -7.17 10.66 -6.72
N ASP A 240 -6.62 11.27 -7.77
CA ASP A 240 -5.89 10.59 -8.83
C ASP A 240 -4.39 10.83 -8.68
N LEU A 241 -3.66 9.78 -8.32
CA LEU A 241 -2.21 9.79 -8.12
C LEU A 241 -1.43 9.50 -9.42
N GLY A 242 -2.12 9.31 -10.55
CA GLY A 242 -1.55 8.87 -11.82
C GLY A 242 -0.41 9.73 -12.35
N ASN A 243 -0.33 10.99 -11.94
CA ASN A 243 0.70 11.94 -12.38
C ASN A 243 1.82 12.19 -11.35
N LEU A 244 1.87 11.43 -10.24
CA LEU A 244 2.88 11.67 -9.19
C LEU A 244 4.27 11.15 -9.58
N LEU A 245 4.34 10.00 -10.24
CA LEU A 245 5.59 9.44 -10.75
C LEU A 245 5.90 9.95 -12.15
N THR A 246 7.17 10.16 -12.43
CA THR A 246 7.63 10.35 -13.81
C THR A 246 7.39 9.10 -14.65
N ALA A 247 7.38 9.22 -15.97
CA ALA A 247 7.17 8.07 -16.86
C ALA A 247 8.20 6.95 -16.63
N ALA A 248 9.48 7.31 -16.38
CA ALA A 248 10.54 6.36 -16.09
C ALA A 248 10.33 5.63 -14.73
N GLU A 249 10.03 6.39 -13.67
CA GLU A 249 9.73 5.82 -12.35
C GLU A 249 8.50 4.90 -12.41
N ARG A 250 7.45 5.30 -13.12
CA ARG A 250 6.25 4.48 -13.31
C ARG A 250 6.56 3.18 -14.03
N GLN A 251 7.33 3.24 -15.12
CA GLN A 251 7.73 2.05 -15.86
C GLN A 251 8.51 1.06 -14.96
N GLU A 252 9.47 1.55 -14.19
CA GLU A 252 10.24 0.74 -13.25
C GLU A 252 9.34 0.10 -12.18
N VAL A 253 8.50 0.92 -11.54
CA VAL A 253 7.57 0.46 -10.49
C VAL A 253 6.61 -0.60 -11.04
N THR A 254 6.00 -0.35 -12.20
CA THR A 254 5.04 -1.29 -12.82
C THR A 254 5.71 -2.61 -13.21
N THR A 255 6.92 -2.57 -13.77
CA THR A 255 7.68 -3.78 -14.13
C THR A 255 7.95 -4.67 -12.92
N ARG A 256 8.07 -4.09 -11.73
CA ARG A 256 8.29 -4.78 -10.47
C ARG A 256 6.99 -5.14 -9.72
N GLY A 257 5.82 -4.87 -10.31
CA GLY A 257 4.51 -5.13 -9.71
C GLY A 257 4.13 -4.13 -8.60
N GLY A 258 4.74 -2.94 -8.61
CA GLY A 258 4.40 -1.87 -7.67
C GLY A 258 3.13 -1.14 -8.09
N VAL A 259 2.37 -0.69 -7.10
CA VAL A 259 1.11 0.05 -7.26
C VAL A 259 1.00 1.14 -6.21
N ALA A 260 0.15 2.13 -6.43
CA ALA A 260 -0.18 3.13 -5.40
C ALA A 260 -0.76 2.44 -4.17
N ASN A 261 -0.16 2.64 -3.00
CA ASN A 261 -0.64 2.12 -1.72
C ASN A 261 0.09 2.77 -0.55
N GLY A 262 -0.65 3.35 0.37
CA GLY A 262 -0.11 4.04 1.54
C GLY A 262 -0.53 5.50 1.58
N ILE A 263 -1.30 5.85 2.60
CA ILE A 263 -1.78 7.20 2.93
C ILE A 263 -1.46 7.42 4.40
N ALA A 264 -0.93 8.58 4.74
CA ALA A 264 -0.75 8.96 6.13
C ALA A 264 -1.16 10.43 6.35
N PHE A 265 -1.86 10.71 7.44
CA PHE A 265 -2.31 12.05 7.78
C PHE A 265 -1.71 12.56 9.09
N ASP A 266 -0.88 13.59 9.00
CA ASP A 266 -0.44 14.35 10.17
C ASP A 266 -1.54 15.37 10.54
N SER A 267 -2.41 15.00 11.46
CA SER A 267 -3.52 15.85 11.89
C SER A 267 -3.05 17.12 12.63
N VAL A 268 -1.87 17.09 13.26
CA VAL A 268 -1.29 18.24 13.97
C VAL A 268 -0.78 19.29 12.99
N ARG A 269 -0.12 18.86 11.91
CA ARG A 269 0.42 19.74 10.88
C ARG A 269 -0.52 19.89 9.68
N ASN A 270 -1.64 19.15 9.68
CA ASN A 270 -2.61 19.09 8.59
C ASN A 270 -1.99 18.72 7.23
N ARG A 271 -1.12 17.70 7.21
CA ARG A 271 -0.39 17.23 6.03
C ARG A 271 -0.79 15.82 5.66
N VAL A 272 -0.97 15.59 4.37
CA VAL A 272 -1.25 14.26 3.82
C VAL A 272 -0.02 13.77 3.07
N TYR A 273 0.36 12.55 3.34
CA TYR A 273 1.45 11.85 2.68
C TYR A 273 0.91 10.65 1.91
N VAL A 274 1.45 10.40 0.72
CA VAL A 274 1.11 9.23 -0.10
C VAL A 274 2.36 8.61 -0.70
N THR A 275 2.32 7.30 -0.87
CA THR A 275 3.36 6.53 -1.57
C THR A 275 2.74 5.32 -2.28
N GLY A 276 3.54 4.32 -2.60
CA GLY A 276 3.11 3.05 -3.17
C GLY A 276 4.09 1.92 -2.89
N LYS A 277 3.64 0.71 -3.14
CA LYS A 277 4.48 -0.49 -3.12
C LYS A 277 5.64 -0.30 -4.10
N LEU A 278 6.87 -0.40 -3.60
CA LEU A 278 8.12 -0.25 -4.38
C LEU A 278 8.29 1.16 -5.02
N TRP A 279 7.53 2.14 -4.61
CA TRP A 279 7.68 3.49 -5.12
C TRP A 279 8.99 4.12 -4.63
N PRO A 280 9.68 4.93 -5.47
CA PRO A 280 10.92 5.59 -5.08
C PRO A 280 10.71 6.86 -4.25
N ARG A 281 9.45 7.30 -4.08
CA ARG A 281 9.12 8.58 -3.45
C ARG A 281 7.95 8.47 -2.49
N LEU A 282 8.07 9.22 -1.39
CA LEU A 282 6.96 9.66 -0.55
C LEU A 282 6.59 11.09 -0.95
N PHE A 283 5.31 11.37 -1.14
CA PHE A 283 4.81 12.68 -1.54
C PHE A 283 3.97 13.31 -0.43
N GLU A 284 4.23 14.58 -0.10
CA GLU A 284 3.27 15.43 0.61
C GLU A 284 2.36 16.08 -0.44
N ILE A 285 1.06 15.88 -0.27
CA ILE A 285 0.06 16.33 -1.25
C ILE A 285 -0.96 17.28 -0.65
N ASP A 286 -1.50 18.16 -1.52
CA ASP A 286 -2.64 19.01 -1.23
C ASP A 286 -3.74 18.75 -2.27
N VAL A 287 -4.92 18.41 -1.80
CA VAL A 287 -6.12 18.17 -2.63
C VAL A 287 -7.06 19.39 -2.70
N GLY A 288 -6.61 20.52 -2.17
CA GLY A 288 -7.42 21.72 -2.03
C GLY A 288 -8.49 21.62 -0.93
N SER A 289 -9.23 22.69 -0.74
CA SER A 289 -10.41 22.69 0.13
C SER A 289 -11.58 22.01 -0.59
N VAL A 290 -11.73 20.72 -0.36
CA VAL A 290 -12.93 20.01 -0.81
C VAL A 290 -14.04 20.35 0.19
N THR A 291 -14.83 21.37 -0.14
CA THR A 291 -16.01 21.73 0.65
C THR A 291 -16.99 20.56 0.61
N ARG A 292 -17.39 20.04 1.78
CA ARG A 292 -18.58 19.20 1.89
C ARG A 292 -19.73 20.00 1.28
N SER A 293 -20.36 19.49 0.22
CA SER A 293 -21.68 19.99 -0.17
C SER A 293 -22.60 19.83 1.06
N PRO A 294 -23.22 20.90 1.56
CA PRO A 294 -24.13 20.77 2.69
C PRO A 294 -25.24 19.81 2.29
N SER A 295 -25.42 18.75 3.08
CA SER A 295 -26.56 17.86 2.96
C SER A 295 -27.83 18.71 2.99
N ARG A 296 -28.57 18.73 1.87
CA ARG A 296 -29.85 19.43 1.78
C ARG A 296 -30.77 18.87 2.88
N PRO A 297 -31.26 19.69 3.81
CA PRO A 297 -32.20 19.19 4.81
C PRO A 297 -33.41 18.61 4.11
N LYS A 298 -33.82 17.40 4.49
CA LYS A 298 -35.09 16.82 4.04
C LYS A 298 -36.18 17.78 4.50
N SER A 299 -36.93 18.33 3.55
CA SER A 299 -38.18 19.05 3.84
C SER A 299 -39.11 18.10 4.60
N PRO A 300 -39.73 18.53 5.71
CA PRO A 300 -40.77 17.74 6.35
C PRO A 300 -41.96 17.66 5.40
N GLY A 301 -42.37 16.43 5.07
CA GLY A 301 -43.62 16.12 4.38
C GLY A 301 -44.75 16.09 5.33
#